data_6fa48be0ff0ef359a45de454ca78e5bb
#
_entry.id   6fa48be0ff0ef359a45de454ca78e5bb
#
_cell.length_a   1.000
_cell.length_b   1.000
_cell.length_c   1.000
_cell.angle_alpha   90.00
_cell.angle_beta   90.00
_cell.angle_gamma   90.00
#
_symmetry.space_group_name_H-M   'P 1'
#
loop_
_entity.id
_entity.type
_entity.pdbx_description
1 polymer ?
#
loop_
_entity_poly.entity_id
_entity_poly.type
_entity_poly.pdbx_seq_one_letter_code
_entity_poly.pdbx_strand_id
1 'polypeptide(L)'
;MQPIPANITQFFQTNHVVSIAACADGTIWSACCFYVFDEPAARLIVLTSQKTKHGRLMAANPHIAGTVAGQPGSITKISGIQFAARARLLEDEAAKKPVLSLYYKTHPAARAMKSDVWALDLDTVKFTDNKLVFAQKTHWQREEG
;
A
#
# COMPACT_ATOMS: atom_id res chain seq x y z
N MET A 1 16.03 9.88 -4.03
CA MET A 1 14.56 9.84 -3.78
C MET A 1 14.20 10.91 -2.78
N GLN A 2 13.16 11.69 -3.05
CA GLN A 2 12.68 12.69 -2.10
C GLN A 2 12.13 12.02 -0.84
N PRO A 3 12.40 12.59 0.36
CA PRO A 3 11.79 12.07 1.58
C PRO A 3 10.26 12.15 1.52
N ILE A 4 9.61 11.14 2.05
CA ILE A 4 8.14 11.16 2.16
C ILE A 4 7.77 12.13 3.29
N PRO A 5 6.84 13.07 3.05
CA PRO A 5 6.39 13.99 4.10
C PRO A 5 5.91 13.25 5.35
N ALA A 6 6.21 13.82 6.51
CA ALA A 6 5.96 13.16 7.80
C ALA A 6 4.48 12.83 8.03
N ASN A 7 3.55 13.67 7.54
CA ASN A 7 2.12 13.41 7.67
C ASN A 7 1.66 12.20 6.85
N ILE A 8 2.25 11.97 5.68
CA ILE A 8 1.99 10.78 4.87
C ILE A 8 2.56 9.53 5.55
N THR A 9 3.81 9.58 6.01
CA THR A 9 4.44 8.48 6.75
C THR A 9 3.61 8.10 7.97
N GLN A 10 3.19 9.06 8.76
CA GLN A 10 2.39 8.82 9.95
C GLN A 10 1.04 8.19 9.61
N PHE A 11 0.40 8.63 8.54
CA PHE A 11 -0.89 8.07 8.13
C PHE A 11 -0.74 6.60 7.69
N PHE A 12 0.28 6.28 6.90
CA PHE A 12 0.56 4.89 6.53
C PHE A 12 0.84 4.03 7.75
N GLN A 13 1.59 4.54 8.73
CA GLN A 13 1.98 3.77 9.93
C GLN A 13 0.83 3.53 10.89
N THR A 14 -0.14 4.44 10.96
CA THR A 14 -1.27 4.34 11.89
C THR A 14 -2.48 3.62 11.31
N ASN A 15 -2.48 3.34 10.01
CA ASN A 15 -3.51 2.55 9.35
C ASN A 15 -2.93 1.21 8.92
N HIS A 16 -3.77 0.21 8.66
CA HIS A 16 -3.34 -1.16 8.46
C HIS A 16 -3.94 -1.84 7.23
N VAL A 17 -4.95 -1.26 6.61
CA VAL A 17 -5.66 -1.87 5.48
C VAL A 17 -5.52 -0.99 4.26
N VAL A 18 -5.08 -1.58 3.16
CA VAL A 18 -5.00 -0.93 1.85
C VAL A 18 -6.05 -1.53 0.93
N SER A 19 -6.73 -0.67 0.17
CA SER A 19 -7.58 -1.09 -0.93
C SER A 19 -6.77 -0.98 -2.21
N ILE A 20 -6.61 -2.10 -2.92
CA ILE A 20 -5.83 -2.18 -4.15
C ILE A 20 -6.79 -2.26 -5.32
N ALA A 21 -6.57 -1.45 -6.35
CA ALA A 21 -7.26 -1.55 -7.63
C ALA A 21 -6.27 -2.06 -8.68
N ALA A 22 -6.58 -3.19 -9.28
CA ALA A 22 -5.74 -3.82 -10.30
C ALA A 22 -6.54 -3.95 -11.61
N CYS A 23 -5.84 -3.91 -12.73
CA CYS A 23 -6.49 -3.94 -14.03
C CYS A 23 -5.60 -4.61 -15.06
N ALA A 24 -6.19 -5.46 -15.90
CA ALA A 24 -5.54 -6.06 -17.06
C ALA A 24 -6.60 -6.49 -18.07
N ASP A 25 -6.30 -6.30 -19.35
CA ASP A 25 -7.17 -6.72 -20.45
C ASP A 25 -8.63 -6.27 -20.29
N GLY A 26 -8.82 -5.02 -19.85
CA GLY A 26 -10.15 -4.43 -19.68
C GLY A 26 -10.87 -4.85 -18.41
N THR A 27 -10.31 -5.73 -17.59
CA THR A 27 -10.88 -6.16 -16.31
C THR A 27 -10.29 -5.31 -15.19
N ILE A 28 -11.15 -4.76 -14.34
CA ILE A 28 -10.76 -3.97 -13.17
C ILE A 28 -11.35 -4.67 -11.94
N TRP A 29 -10.53 -4.83 -10.91
CA TRP A 29 -10.95 -5.48 -9.66
C TRP A 29 -10.24 -4.88 -8.47
N SER A 30 -10.92 -4.78 -7.34
CA SER A 30 -10.33 -4.24 -6.12
C SER A 30 -10.38 -5.25 -4.98
N ALA A 31 -9.43 -5.14 -4.06
CA ALA A 31 -9.33 -6.00 -2.89
C ALA A 31 -8.72 -5.23 -1.73
N CYS A 32 -9.07 -5.63 -0.51
CA CYS A 32 -8.47 -5.09 0.71
C CYS A 32 -7.45 -6.06 1.26
N CYS A 33 -6.29 -5.55 1.66
CA CYS A 33 -5.22 -6.34 2.27
C CYS A 33 -4.67 -5.61 3.49
N PHE A 34 -4.27 -6.36 4.52
CA PHE A 34 -3.41 -5.77 5.55
C PHE A 34 -2.05 -5.48 4.94
N TYR A 35 -1.46 -4.37 5.37
CA TYR A 35 -0.16 -3.97 4.86
C TYR A 35 0.77 -3.52 5.99
N VAL A 36 2.04 -3.45 5.69
CA VAL A 36 3.03 -2.74 6.47
C VAL A 36 3.75 -1.76 5.55
N PHE A 37 4.09 -0.59 6.10
CA PHE A 37 4.80 0.45 5.36
C PHE A 37 6.30 0.31 5.56
N ASP A 38 7.02 0.05 4.48
CA ASP A 38 8.48 0.02 4.42
C ASP A 38 8.95 1.39 3.92
N GLU A 39 9.10 2.32 4.87
CA GLU A 39 9.38 3.73 4.56
C GLU A 39 10.67 3.93 3.77
N PRO A 40 11.82 3.34 4.17
CA PRO A 40 13.07 3.58 3.44
C PRO A 40 13.02 3.23 1.97
N ALA A 41 12.24 2.22 1.61
CA ALA A 41 12.05 1.79 0.23
C ALA A 41 10.84 2.43 -0.43
N ALA A 42 10.04 3.22 0.29
CA ALA A 42 8.80 3.85 -0.17
C ALA A 42 7.86 2.82 -0.81
N ARG A 43 7.48 1.80 -0.04
CA ARG A 43 6.63 0.71 -0.53
C ARG A 43 5.75 0.15 0.58
N LEU A 44 4.64 -0.42 0.16
CA LEU A 44 3.78 -1.21 1.04
C LEU A 44 4.08 -2.69 0.81
N ILE A 45 4.05 -3.48 1.87
CA ILE A 45 4.19 -4.94 1.79
C ILE A 45 2.85 -5.56 2.13
N VAL A 46 2.36 -6.45 1.27
CA VAL A 46 1.12 -7.20 1.48
C VAL A 46 1.36 -8.67 1.26
N LEU A 47 0.61 -9.51 1.98
CA LEU A 47 0.60 -10.96 1.80
C LEU A 47 -0.71 -11.34 1.13
N THR A 48 -0.65 -11.79 -0.11
CA THR A 48 -1.83 -12.20 -0.85
C THR A 48 -1.44 -13.19 -1.96
N SER A 49 -2.33 -14.13 -2.26
CA SER A 49 -2.02 -15.19 -3.23
C SER A 49 -2.10 -14.70 -4.66
N GLN A 50 -1.16 -15.14 -5.49
CA GLN A 50 -1.22 -14.95 -6.94
C GLN A 50 -2.45 -15.60 -7.58
N LYS A 51 -3.09 -16.54 -6.89
CA LYS A 51 -4.26 -17.26 -7.41
C LYS A 51 -5.56 -16.48 -7.25
N THR A 52 -5.56 -15.43 -6.44
CA THR A 52 -6.72 -14.53 -6.32
C THR A 52 -6.94 -13.76 -7.61
N LYS A 53 -8.14 -13.21 -7.80
CA LYS A 53 -8.42 -12.39 -8.98
C LYS A 53 -7.51 -11.16 -9.05
N HIS A 54 -7.36 -10.43 -7.94
CA HIS A 54 -6.45 -9.29 -7.90
C HIS A 54 -4.99 -9.70 -8.08
N GLY A 55 -4.57 -10.84 -7.52
CA GLY A 55 -3.22 -11.34 -7.70
C GLY A 55 -2.89 -11.68 -9.13
N ARG A 56 -3.83 -12.30 -9.85
CA ARG A 56 -3.66 -12.59 -11.28
C ARG A 56 -3.57 -11.30 -12.11
N LEU A 57 -4.39 -10.30 -11.78
CA LEU A 57 -4.35 -9.01 -12.48
C LEU A 57 -3.03 -8.27 -12.22
N MET A 58 -2.52 -8.28 -10.99
CA MET A 58 -1.22 -7.68 -10.66
C MET A 58 -0.06 -8.38 -11.36
N ALA A 59 -0.13 -9.70 -11.52
CA ALA A 59 0.88 -10.46 -12.25
C ALA A 59 0.87 -10.11 -13.74
N ALA A 60 -0.31 -9.86 -14.31
CA ALA A 60 -0.46 -9.51 -15.72
C ALA A 60 -0.10 -8.04 -16.00
N ASN A 61 -0.41 -7.14 -15.06
CA ASN A 61 -0.12 -5.71 -15.18
C ASN A 61 0.32 -5.16 -13.83
N PRO A 62 1.59 -4.76 -13.69
CA PRO A 62 2.11 -4.28 -12.41
C PRO A 62 1.59 -2.89 -12.01
N HIS A 63 1.03 -2.11 -12.94
CA HIS A 63 0.53 -0.78 -12.64
C HIS A 63 -0.79 -0.89 -11.88
N ILE A 64 -0.79 -0.42 -10.64
CA ILE A 64 -1.95 -0.46 -9.75
C ILE A 64 -2.20 0.92 -9.15
N ALA A 65 -3.40 1.06 -8.61
CA ALA A 65 -3.75 2.21 -7.78
C ALA A 65 -4.33 1.69 -6.47
N GLY A 66 -4.44 2.58 -5.49
CA GLY A 66 -5.03 2.16 -4.23
C GLY A 66 -5.37 3.32 -3.33
N THR A 67 -5.99 2.99 -2.21
CA THR A 67 -6.37 3.95 -1.19
C THR A 67 -6.10 3.38 0.20
N VAL A 68 -5.79 4.26 1.14
CA VAL A 68 -5.76 3.94 2.56
C VAL A 68 -6.62 4.98 3.27
N ALA A 69 -7.60 4.53 4.03
CA ALA A 69 -8.50 5.42 4.78
C ALA A 69 -8.97 4.72 6.05
N GLY A 70 -9.30 5.52 7.06
CA GLY A 70 -10.02 5.02 8.22
C GLY A 70 -11.54 5.03 7.98
N GLN A 71 -12.30 4.82 9.05
CA GLN A 71 -13.76 4.92 9.01
C GLN A 71 -14.22 6.00 9.99
N PRO A 72 -14.07 7.28 9.62
CA PRO A 72 -14.47 8.36 10.51
C PRO A 72 -15.99 8.41 10.68
N GLY A 73 -16.43 8.85 11.86
CA GLY A 73 -17.87 8.99 12.16
C GLY A 73 -18.51 10.23 11.55
N SER A 74 -17.74 11.11 10.94
CA SER A 74 -18.21 12.38 10.38
C SER A 74 -17.42 12.71 9.12
N ILE A 75 -18.10 13.31 8.15
CA ILE A 75 -17.47 13.75 6.91
C ILE A 75 -16.38 14.79 7.15
N THR A 76 -16.49 15.59 8.20
CA THR A 76 -15.49 16.61 8.53
C THR A 76 -14.18 16.02 9.06
N LYS A 77 -14.18 14.73 9.43
CA LYS A 77 -13.01 14.03 9.97
C LYS A 77 -12.36 13.10 8.96
N ILE A 78 -12.83 13.10 7.72
CA ILE A 78 -12.29 12.20 6.70
C ILE A 78 -10.85 12.58 6.38
N SER A 79 -9.99 11.57 6.36
CA SER A 79 -8.60 11.64 5.90
C SER A 79 -8.30 10.41 5.08
N GLY A 80 -7.50 10.54 4.05
CA GLY A 80 -7.18 9.39 3.24
C GLY A 80 -6.04 9.64 2.27
N ILE A 81 -5.42 8.54 1.87
CA ILE A 81 -4.38 8.50 0.87
C ILE A 81 -4.94 7.87 -0.40
N GLN A 82 -4.62 8.48 -1.52
CA GLN A 82 -4.74 7.91 -2.85
C GLN A 82 -3.33 7.72 -3.41
N PHE A 83 -3.07 6.60 -4.06
CA PHE A 83 -1.73 6.37 -4.61
C PHE A 83 -1.76 5.59 -5.92
N ALA A 84 -0.69 5.72 -6.68
CA ALA A 84 -0.33 4.84 -7.77
C ALA A 84 0.96 4.13 -7.39
N ALA A 85 1.09 2.86 -7.79
CA ALA A 85 2.24 2.04 -7.44
C ALA A 85 2.49 0.97 -8.50
N ARG A 86 3.62 0.29 -8.37
CA ARG A 86 3.91 -0.92 -9.14
C ARG A 86 3.96 -2.12 -8.21
N ALA A 87 3.14 -3.12 -8.51
CA ALA A 87 3.10 -4.37 -7.75
C ALA A 87 4.23 -5.29 -8.24
N ARG A 88 5.00 -5.82 -7.31
CA ARG A 88 6.13 -6.67 -7.61
C ARG A 88 6.11 -7.88 -6.67
N LEU A 89 6.04 -9.08 -7.24
CA LEU A 89 6.10 -10.31 -6.47
C LEU A 89 7.53 -10.55 -5.98
N LEU A 90 7.69 -10.76 -4.68
CA LEU A 90 8.97 -11.10 -4.09
C LEU A 90 9.09 -12.62 -4.01
N GLU A 91 9.99 -13.21 -4.80
CA GLU A 91 10.19 -14.66 -4.87
C GLU A 91 11.49 -15.10 -4.21
N ASP A 92 12.51 -14.24 -4.20
CA ASP A 92 13.80 -14.55 -3.62
C ASP A 92 13.72 -14.50 -2.07
N GLU A 93 14.18 -15.56 -1.42
CA GLU A 93 14.17 -15.65 0.04
C GLU A 93 14.96 -14.53 0.71
N ALA A 94 16.07 -14.09 0.12
CA ALA A 94 16.85 -12.98 0.65
C ALA A 94 16.08 -11.66 0.60
N ALA A 95 15.23 -11.46 -0.41
CA ALA A 95 14.39 -10.27 -0.52
C ALA A 95 13.17 -10.35 0.42
N LYS A 96 12.62 -11.55 0.65
CA LYS A 96 11.43 -11.76 1.48
C LYS A 96 11.71 -11.63 2.96
N LYS A 97 12.87 -12.12 3.42
CA LYS A 97 13.17 -12.23 4.86
C LYS A 97 13.03 -10.91 5.61
N PRO A 98 13.66 -9.79 5.18
CA PRO A 98 13.53 -8.54 5.93
C PRO A 98 12.11 -7.97 5.91
N VAL A 99 11.38 -8.08 4.80
CA VAL A 99 10.02 -7.55 4.73
C VAL A 99 9.02 -8.40 5.51
N LEU A 100 9.22 -9.72 5.56
CA LEU A 100 8.40 -10.59 6.41
C LEU A 100 8.66 -10.32 7.90
N SER A 101 9.89 -10.06 8.29
CA SER A 101 10.21 -9.66 9.65
C SER A 101 9.48 -8.38 10.04
N LEU A 102 9.49 -7.38 9.17
CA LEU A 102 8.76 -6.13 9.37
C LEU A 102 7.24 -6.38 9.44
N TYR A 103 6.71 -7.20 8.54
CA TYR A 103 5.28 -7.51 8.48
C TYR A 103 4.80 -8.23 9.75
N TYR A 104 5.51 -9.25 10.19
CA TYR A 104 5.12 -10.04 11.37
C TYR A 104 5.26 -9.25 12.68
N LYS A 105 6.12 -8.25 12.72
CA LYS A 105 6.24 -7.38 13.88
C LYS A 105 4.95 -6.57 14.10
N THR A 106 4.31 -6.13 13.03
CA THR A 106 3.06 -5.37 13.07
C THR A 106 1.84 -6.30 13.13
N HIS A 107 1.88 -7.42 12.41
CA HIS A 107 0.78 -8.38 12.26
C HIS A 107 1.24 -9.78 12.67
N PRO A 108 1.43 -10.05 13.99
CA PRO A 108 2.00 -11.34 14.44
C PRO A 108 1.19 -12.58 14.04
N ALA A 109 -0.14 -12.44 13.96
CA ALA A 109 -1.02 -13.55 13.57
C ALA A 109 -0.75 -14.03 12.13
N ALA A 110 -0.16 -13.20 11.30
CA ALA A 110 0.16 -13.55 9.91
C ALA A 110 1.23 -14.62 9.79
N ARG A 111 1.99 -14.92 10.86
CA ARG A 111 2.96 -16.01 10.86
C ARG A 111 2.34 -17.38 10.61
N ALA A 112 1.05 -17.55 10.97
CA ALA A 112 0.31 -18.77 10.71
C ALA A 112 -0.20 -18.86 9.28
N MET A 113 -0.11 -17.79 8.51
CA MET A 113 -0.59 -17.70 7.14
C MET A 113 0.58 -17.83 6.18
N LYS A 114 0.49 -18.77 5.25
CA LYS A 114 1.46 -18.88 4.16
C LYS A 114 0.82 -18.28 2.91
N SER A 115 1.43 -17.24 2.40
CA SER A 115 0.94 -16.57 1.20
C SER A 115 2.11 -15.97 0.42
N ASP A 116 1.85 -15.56 -0.80
CA ASP A 116 2.83 -14.83 -1.59
C ASP A 116 3.05 -13.43 -1.00
N VAL A 117 4.26 -12.92 -1.19
CA VAL A 117 4.69 -11.62 -0.69
C VAL A 117 4.79 -10.65 -1.85
N TRP A 118 4.09 -9.52 -1.75
CA TRP A 118 4.11 -8.49 -2.78
C TRP A 118 4.66 -7.19 -2.20
N ALA A 119 5.51 -6.53 -2.97
CA ALA A 119 5.89 -5.15 -2.72
C ALA A 119 5.06 -4.25 -3.64
N LEU A 120 4.42 -3.24 -3.07
CA LEU A 120 3.73 -2.20 -3.82
C LEU A 120 4.62 -0.96 -3.78
N ASP A 121 5.47 -0.82 -4.80
CA ASP A 121 6.43 0.29 -4.88
C ASP A 121 5.68 1.57 -5.25
N LEU A 122 5.60 2.52 -4.32
CA LEU A 122 4.81 3.73 -4.49
C LEU A 122 5.44 4.64 -5.56
N ASP A 123 4.64 5.10 -6.51
CA ASP A 123 5.06 6.07 -7.53
C ASP A 123 4.57 7.48 -7.17
N THR A 124 3.29 7.62 -6.85
CA THR A 124 2.65 8.91 -6.54
C THR A 124 1.73 8.72 -5.34
N VAL A 125 1.77 9.64 -4.42
CA VAL A 125 0.90 9.64 -3.23
C VAL A 125 0.26 11.01 -3.06
N LYS A 126 -1.05 11.01 -2.83
CA LYS A 126 -1.81 12.20 -2.46
C LYS A 126 -2.52 11.94 -1.14
N PHE A 127 -2.23 12.76 -0.15
CA PHE A 127 -2.88 12.72 1.15
C PHE A 127 -3.82 13.91 1.29
N THR A 128 -5.08 13.64 1.59
CA THR A 128 -6.08 14.64 1.91
C THR A 128 -6.44 14.54 3.38
N ASP A 129 -6.30 15.64 4.12
CA ASP A 129 -6.61 15.69 5.53
C ASP A 129 -7.58 16.84 5.80
N ASN A 130 -8.79 16.50 6.25
CA ASN A 130 -9.82 17.49 6.61
C ASN A 130 -9.87 17.79 8.10
N LYS A 131 -8.99 17.15 8.91
CA LYS A 131 -9.04 17.29 10.37
C LYS A 131 -8.53 18.64 10.87
N LEU A 132 -7.48 19.16 10.23
CA LEU A 132 -6.82 20.42 10.64
C LEU A 132 -7.29 21.60 9.82
N VAL A 133 -7.24 21.47 8.50
CA VAL A 133 -7.69 22.48 7.54
C VAL A 133 -8.51 21.76 6.48
N PHE A 134 -9.71 22.27 6.21
CA PHE A 134 -10.60 21.64 5.24
C PHE A 134 -9.89 21.46 3.90
N ALA A 135 -9.90 20.21 3.41
CA ALA A 135 -9.32 19.80 2.13
C ALA A 135 -7.82 20.11 1.96
N GLN A 136 -7.05 20.10 3.06
CA GLN A 136 -5.59 20.22 2.96
C GLN A 136 -5.02 18.99 2.26
N LYS A 137 -4.14 19.23 1.26
CA LYS A 137 -3.57 18.17 0.43
C LYS A 137 -2.04 18.20 0.50
N THR A 138 -1.45 17.00 0.59
CA THR A 138 0.00 16.80 0.54
C THR A 138 0.31 15.80 -0.56
N HIS A 139 1.31 16.08 -1.38
CA HIS A 139 1.71 15.25 -2.52
C HIS A 139 3.14 14.76 -2.35
N TRP A 140 3.38 13.55 -2.81
CA TRP A 140 4.72 12.98 -2.94
C TRP A 140 4.80 12.21 -4.25
N GLN A 141 5.95 12.27 -4.88
CA GLN A 141 6.21 11.53 -6.11
C GLN A 141 7.61 10.94 -6.05
N ARG A 142 7.73 9.67 -6.48
CA ARG A 142 9.03 9.02 -6.61
C ARG A 142 9.80 9.68 -7.75
N GLU A 143 11.02 10.08 -7.47
CA GLU A 143 11.91 10.56 -8.50
C GLU A 143 12.58 9.37 -9.18
N GLU A 144 12.65 9.39 -10.50
CA GLU A 144 13.44 8.44 -11.26
C GLU A 144 14.92 8.79 -11.04
N GLY A 145 15.62 7.87 -10.42
CA GLY A 145 17.04 8.02 -10.13
C GLY A 145 17.91 7.51 -11.24
#